data_2aa8791cd94a3e40f550d46ff8d16d1b
#
_entry.id   2aa8791cd94a3e40f550d46ff8d16d1b
#
_cell.length_a   1.000
_cell.length_b   1.000
_cell.length_c   1.000
_cell.angle_alpha   90.00
_cell.angle_beta   90.00
_cell.angle_gamma   90.00
#
_symmetry.space_group_name_H-M   'P 1'
#
loop_
_entity.id
_entity.type
_entity.pdbx_description
1 polymer ?
#
loop_
_entity_poly.entity_id
_entity_poly.type
_entity_poly.pdbx_seq_one_letter_code
_entity_poly.pdbx_strand_id
1 'polypeptide(L)'
;MKRIFSAGLSVALACSLCLTPVSALTVQQAGALLEQFYVDQIPDSVLAQEDLDSMLEALGDPYTVYMTKEEYSAFLNSVNGETLVGIGVSIQKEVTEHGFLILSILPDSPAEQAGLEEGDCIQSIDGVPVTASEQSSALTGQEGSRVTLTVLSGKTGTTRELTLTRRKV
;
A
#
# COMPACT_ATOMS: atom_id res chain seq x y z
N MET A 1 48.60 -56.29 -22.81
CA MET A 1 47.32 -56.21 -22.09
C MET A 1 47.31 -54.91 -21.27
N LYS A 2 46.66 -53.86 -21.76
CA LYS A 2 46.59 -52.59 -21.10
C LYS A 2 45.22 -52.49 -20.41
N ARG A 3 45.22 -52.37 -19.08
CA ARG A 3 44.03 -52.14 -18.27
C ARG A 3 43.80 -50.63 -18.22
N ILE A 4 42.69 -50.19 -18.76
CA ILE A 4 42.22 -48.80 -18.69
C ILE A 4 41.34 -48.68 -17.42
N PHE A 5 41.84 -47.96 -16.41
CA PHE A 5 41.03 -47.52 -15.26
C PHE A 5 40.17 -46.32 -15.66
N SER A 6 38.90 -46.56 -15.73
CA SER A 6 37.89 -45.47 -15.86
C SER A 6 37.65 -44.90 -14.47
N ALA A 7 38.15 -43.68 -14.22
CA ALA A 7 37.81 -42.91 -13.04
C ALA A 7 36.51 -42.17 -13.32
N GLY A 8 35.43 -42.65 -12.71
CA GLY A 8 34.16 -41.95 -12.72
C GLY A 8 34.22 -40.67 -11.86
N LEU A 9 34.24 -39.53 -12.51
CA LEU A 9 34.12 -38.22 -11.85
C LEU A 9 32.64 -37.94 -11.55
N SER A 10 32.21 -38.25 -10.32
CA SER A 10 30.90 -37.86 -9.83
C SER A 10 30.91 -36.36 -9.52
N VAL A 11 30.39 -35.55 -10.45
CA VAL A 11 30.10 -34.15 -10.18
C VAL A 11 28.82 -34.08 -9.36
N ALA A 12 28.97 -33.95 -8.06
CA ALA A 12 27.86 -33.58 -7.19
C ALA A 12 27.51 -32.10 -7.45
N LEU A 13 26.46 -31.86 -8.25
CA LEU A 13 25.87 -30.54 -8.43
C LEU A 13 25.13 -30.19 -7.14
N ALA A 14 25.82 -29.53 -6.21
CA ALA A 14 25.20 -28.90 -5.06
C ALA A 14 24.35 -27.73 -5.56
N CYS A 15 23.07 -28.00 -5.76
CA CYS A 15 22.07 -26.94 -6.00
C CYS A 15 21.90 -26.14 -4.70
N SER A 16 22.79 -25.17 -4.50
CA SER A 16 22.67 -24.19 -3.44
C SER A 16 21.46 -23.32 -3.80
N LEU A 17 20.29 -23.66 -3.28
CA LEU A 17 19.14 -22.78 -3.22
C LEU A 17 19.53 -21.59 -2.34
N CYS A 18 20.16 -20.60 -2.92
CA CYS A 18 20.25 -19.28 -2.34
C CYS A 18 18.81 -18.75 -2.23
N LEU A 19 18.23 -18.88 -1.04
CA LEU A 19 17.11 -18.07 -0.60
C LEU A 19 17.63 -16.63 -0.50
N THR A 20 17.71 -15.95 -1.64
CA THR A 20 17.90 -14.51 -1.62
C THR A 20 16.64 -13.92 -1.00
N PRO A 21 16.75 -13.10 0.06
CA PRO A 21 15.61 -12.32 0.51
C PRO A 21 15.09 -11.55 -0.71
N VAL A 22 13.76 -11.51 -0.86
CA VAL A 22 13.13 -10.65 -1.87
C VAL A 22 13.49 -9.22 -1.46
N SER A 23 14.55 -8.72 -2.05
CA SER A 23 15.02 -7.35 -1.86
C SER A 23 14.04 -6.43 -2.59
N ALA A 24 13.77 -5.27 -1.99
CA ALA A 24 13.10 -4.20 -2.71
C ALA A 24 13.80 -3.95 -4.06
N LEU A 25 13.05 -3.55 -5.06
CA LEU A 25 13.57 -3.25 -6.39
C LEU A 25 14.67 -2.18 -6.28
N THR A 26 15.84 -2.45 -6.83
CA THR A 26 16.92 -1.46 -6.86
C THR A 26 16.70 -0.48 -8.01
N VAL A 27 17.29 0.73 -7.90
CA VAL A 27 17.23 1.77 -8.95
C VAL A 27 17.73 1.24 -10.30
N GLN A 28 18.84 0.48 -10.29
CA GLN A 28 19.39 -0.13 -11.51
C GLN A 28 18.44 -1.16 -12.14
N GLN A 29 17.76 -1.95 -11.31
CA GLN A 29 16.77 -2.92 -11.80
C GLN A 29 15.54 -2.19 -12.37
N ALA A 30 15.09 -1.11 -11.73
CA ALA A 30 14.01 -0.29 -12.22
C ALA A 30 14.36 0.36 -13.57
N GLY A 31 15.55 0.95 -13.68
CA GLY A 31 16.06 1.50 -14.95
C GLY A 31 16.07 0.47 -16.07
N ALA A 32 16.59 -0.73 -15.81
CA ALA A 32 16.60 -1.82 -16.79
C ALA A 32 15.21 -2.29 -17.22
N LEU A 33 14.23 -2.28 -16.30
CA LEU A 33 12.85 -2.59 -16.63
C LEU A 33 12.21 -1.48 -17.48
N LEU A 34 12.45 -0.22 -17.16
CA LEU A 34 11.99 0.90 -17.97
C LEU A 34 12.57 0.85 -19.39
N GLU A 35 13.89 0.63 -19.55
CA GLU A 35 14.50 0.48 -20.87
C GLU A 35 13.94 -0.68 -21.70
N GLN A 36 13.52 -1.77 -21.03
CA GLN A 36 13.03 -2.95 -21.69
C GLN A 36 11.54 -2.89 -22.06
N PHE A 37 10.71 -2.26 -21.22
CA PHE A 37 9.25 -2.37 -21.29
C PHE A 37 8.53 -1.04 -21.54
N TYR A 38 9.21 0.10 -21.35
CA TYR A 38 8.57 1.40 -21.59
C TYR A 38 8.32 1.61 -23.09
N VAL A 39 7.23 2.30 -23.42
CA VAL A 39 6.78 2.46 -24.81
C VAL A 39 7.69 3.37 -25.64
N ASP A 40 8.29 4.37 -24.97
CA ASP A 40 9.18 5.33 -25.59
C ASP A 40 10.62 5.15 -25.11
N GLN A 41 11.57 5.77 -25.81
CA GLN A 41 12.96 5.75 -25.38
C GLN A 41 13.16 6.56 -24.10
N ILE A 42 13.74 5.93 -23.08
CA ILE A 42 14.01 6.60 -21.80
C ILE A 42 15.22 7.51 -21.92
N PRO A 43 15.13 8.79 -21.55
CA PRO A 43 16.27 9.70 -21.53
C PRO A 43 17.32 9.27 -20.50
N ASP A 44 18.61 9.45 -20.82
CA ASP A 44 19.71 9.16 -19.89
C ASP A 44 19.58 9.91 -18.56
N SER A 45 18.96 11.10 -18.56
CA SER A 45 18.71 11.90 -17.36
C SER A 45 17.75 11.22 -16.37
N VAL A 46 16.83 10.38 -16.85
CA VAL A 46 15.93 9.57 -16.01
C VAL A 46 16.71 8.41 -15.40
N LEU A 47 17.51 7.72 -16.21
CA LEU A 47 18.30 6.56 -15.77
C LEU A 47 19.45 6.93 -14.82
N ALA A 48 19.88 8.19 -14.83
CA ALA A 48 20.95 8.71 -13.97
C ALA A 48 20.50 9.08 -12.55
N GLN A 49 19.21 8.90 -12.21
CA GLN A 49 18.70 9.22 -10.88
C GLN A 49 19.21 8.22 -9.83
N GLU A 50 19.38 8.70 -8.59
CA GLU A 50 19.98 7.92 -7.50
C GLU A 50 18.95 7.10 -6.70
N ASP A 51 17.67 7.45 -6.81
CA ASP A 51 16.56 6.77 -6.14
C ASP A 51 15.36 6.59 -7.06
N LEU A 52 14.42 5.71 -6.66
CA LEU A 52 13.25 5.33 -7.46
C LEU A 52 12.25 6.49 -7.62
N ASP A 53 12.03 7.24 -6.56
CA ASP A 53 11.05 8.33 -6.57
C ASP A 53 11.49 9.43 -7.52
N SER A 54 12.77 9.85 -7.44
CA SER A 54 13.39 10.80 -8.36
C SER A 54 13.37 10.30 -9.81
N MET A 55 13.57 8.99 -10.03
CA MET A 55 13.52 8.39 -11.38
C MET A 55 12.10 8.48 -11.96
N LEU A 56 11.07 8.15 -11.19
CA LEU A 56 9.67 8.23 -11.63
C LEU A 56 9.22 9.68 -11.83
N GLU A 57 9.66 10.60 -10.97
CA GLU A 57 9.40 12.03 -11.14
C GLU A 57 10.05 12.59 -12.41
N ALA A 58 11.31 12.22 -12.68
CA ALA A 58 12.03 12.62 -13.90
C ALA A 58 11.43 12.02 -15.17
N LEU A 59 10.81 10.83 -15.08
CA LEU A 59 10.07 10.22 -16.19
C LEU A 59 8.83 11.02 -16.56
N GLY A 60 8.17 11.65 -15.56
CA GLY A 60 7.02 12.54 -15.76
C GLY A 60 5.76 11.85 -16.29
N ASP A 61 5.69 10.52 -16.21
CA ASP A 61 4.54 9.73 -16.64
C ASP A 61 3.63 9.42 -15.45
N PRO A 62 2.41 9.99 -15.38
CA PRO A 62 1.49 9.77 -14.26
C PRO A 62 0.93 8.34 -14.20
N TYR A 63 1.13 7.53 -15.22
CA TYR A 63 0.63 6.15 -15.30
C TYR A 63 1.70 5.12 -14.90
N THR A 64 2.97 5.52 -14.85
CA THR A 64 4.05 4.66 -14.37
C THR A 64 4.22 4.86 -12.87
N VAL A 65 3.89 3.83 -12.09
CA VAL A 65 3.98 3.84 -10.63
C VAL A 65 4.78 2.65 -10.13
N TYR A 66 5.53 2.84 -9.08
CA TYR A 66 6.11 1.76 -8.30
C TYR A 66 5.19 1.43 -7.11
N MET A 67 4.97 0.17 -6.88
CA MET A 67 4.20 -0.31 -5.72
C MET A 67 5.04 -1.33 -4.95
N THR A 68 5.05 -1.21 -3.65
CA THR A 68 5.55 -2.28 -2.78
C THR A 68 4.68 -3.52 -2.95
N LYS A 69 5.13 -4.66 -2.44
CA LYS A 69 4.34 -5.90 -2.49
C LYS A 69 2.98 -5.74 -1.79
N GLU A 70 2.97 -5.03 -0.68
CA GLU A 70 1.79 -4.75 0.13
C GLU A 70 0.80 -3.82 -0.62
N GLU A 71 1.31 -2.74 -1.21
CA GLU A 71 0.51 -1.82 -2.02
C GLU A 71 -0.05 -2.49 -3.28
N TYR A 72 0.77 -3.31 -3.97
CA TYR A 72 0.30 -4.05 -5.12
C TYR A 72 -0.77 -5.08 -4.76
N SER A 73 -0.64 -5.76 -3.60
CA SER A 73 -1.68 -6.67 -3.12
C SER A 73 -2.98 -5.93 -2.81
N ALA A 74 -2.90 -4.76 -2.16
CA ALA A 74 -4.05 -3.92 -1.90
C ALA A 74 -4.71 -3.41 -3.20
N PHE A 75 -3.89 -3.01 -4.19
CA PHE A 75 -4.35 -2.62 -5.51
C PHE A 75 -5.07 -3.77 -6.22
N LEU A 76 -4.49 -4.97 -6.26
CA LEU A 76 -5.13 -6.14 -6.86
C LEU A 76 -6.46 -6.47 -6.19
N ASN A 77 -6.52 -6.41 -4.86
CA ASN A 77 -7.76 -6.66 -4.12
C ASN A 77 -8.85 -5.64 -4.51
N SER A 78 -8.48 -4.38 -4.69
CA SER A 78 -9.41 -3.33 -5.13
C SER A 78 -9.91 -3.52 -6.56
N VAL A 79 -9.04 -3.97 -7.47
CA VAL A 79 -9.37 -4.20 -8.89
C VAL A 79 -10.17 -5.49 -9.08
N ASN A 80 -9.84 -6.54 -8.33
CA ASN A 80 -10.51 -7.84 -8.43
C ASN A 80 -11.87 -7.88 -7.71
N GLY A 81 -12.29 -6.76 -7.09
CA GLY A 81 -13.55 -6.68 -6.35
C GLY A 81 -13.53 -7.47 -5.04
N GLU A 82 -12.35 -7.80 -4.52
CA GLU A 82 -12.26 -8.32 -3.16
C GLU A 82 -12.69 -7.21 -2.21
N THR A 83 -13.75 -7.48 -1.48
CA THR A 83 -14.38 -6.54 -0.56
C THR A 83 -13.39 -6.09 0.50
N LEU A 84 -13.09 -4.80 0.51
CA LEU A 84 -12.26 -4.20 1.55
C LEU A 84 -12.97 -4.35 2.90
N VAL A 85 -12.27 -4.85 3.90
CA VAL A 85 -12.81 -4.92 5.26
C VAL A 85 -12.40 -3.66 6.03
N GLY A 86 -13.39 -2.86 6.38
CA GLY A 86 -13.17 -1.57 7.03
C GLY A 86 -14.45 -0.96 7.56
N ILE A 87 -14.43 0.35 7.79
CA ILE A 87 -15.57 1.11 8.26
C ILE A 87 -16.38 1.79 7.15
N GLY A 88 -15.84 1.85 5.90
CA GLY A 88 -16.54 2.38 4.73
C GLY A 88 -16.51 3.91 4.62
N VAL A 89 -15.36 4.52 4.86
CA VAL A 89 -15.10 5.94 4.61
C VAL A 89 -14.02 6.13 3.56
N SER A 90 -14.15 7.17 2.74
CA SER A 90 -13.06 7.75 1.98
C SER A 90 -12.55 8.98 2.72
N ILE A 91 -11.26 9.07 2.92
CA ILE A 91 -10.62 10.16 3.66
C ILE A 91 -9.64 10.93 2.78
N GLN A 92 -9.40 12.18 3.12
CA GLN A 92 -8.33 12.96 2.51
C GLN A 92 -6.98 12.33 2.90
N LYS A 93 -6.08 12.17 1.92
CA LYS A 93 -4.79 11.51 2.13
C LYS A 93 -3.87 12.31 3.07
N GLU A 94 -3.89 13.63 2.94
CA GLU A 94 -3.17 14.55 3.81
C GLU A 94 -3.91 14.74 5.13
N VAL A 95 -3.19 14.61 6.24
CA VAL A 95 -3.73 14.86 7.57
C VAL A 95 -3.93 16.35 7.77
N THR A 96 -5.15 16.76 8.14
CA THR A 96 -5.46 18.15 8.49
C THR A 96 -5.05 18.46 9.94
N GLU A 97 -5.13 19.71 10.37
CA GLU A 97 -4.92 20.10 11.78
C GLU A 97 -5.93 19.42 12.75
N HIS A 98 -7.04 18.90 12.22
CA HIS A 98 -8.08 18.21 12.96
C HIS A 98 -8.11 16.69 12.77
N GLY A 99 -7.15 16.12 12.04
CA GLY A 99 -7.07 14.69 11.73
C GLY A 99 -7.46 14.35 10.29
N PHE A 100 -8.04 13.17 10.05
CA PHE A 100 -8.50 12.76 8.72
C PHE A 100 -9.87 13.35 8.40
N LEU A 101 -9.93 14.16 7.35
CA LEU A 101 -11.17 14.67 6.79
C LEU A 101 -11.90 13.55 6.01
N ILE A 102 -13.16 13.30 6.34
CA ILE A 102 -14.03 12.38 5.61
C ILE A 102 -14.54 13.07 4.34
N LEU A 103 -14.21 12.51 3.18
CA LEU A 103 -14.61 12.99 1.87
C LEU A 103 -15.92 12.37 1.40
N SER A 104 -16.13 11.08 1.70
CA SER A 104 -17.36 10.37 1.39
C SER A 104 -17.55 9.15 2.29
N ILE A 105 -18.78 8.67 2.35
CA ILE A 105 -19.16 7.50 3.12
C ILE A 105 -19.86 6.52 2.19
N LEU A 106 -19.45 5.25 2.27
CA LEU A 106 -20.05 4.20 1.46
C LEU A 106 -21.44 3.87 1.99
N PRO A 107 -22.46 3.71 1.12
CA PRO A 107 -23.78 3.25 1.51
C PRO A 107 -23.74 1.92 2.26
N ASP A 108 -24.65 1.75 3.20
CA ASP A 108 -24.76 0.55 4.04
C ASP A 108 -23.51 0.21 4.86
N SER A 109 -22.54 1.12 4.97
CA SER A 109 -21.29 0.91 5.71
C SER A 109 -21.44 1.05 7.24
N PRO A 110 -20.49 0.53 8.05
CA PRO A 110 -20.44 0.81 9.48
C PRO A 110 -20.38 2.31 9.81
N ALA A 111 -19.71 3.10 8.98
CA ALA A 111 -19.61 4.55 9.14
C ALA A 111 -20.96 5.24 8.97
N GLU A 112 -21.72 4.88 7.95
CA GLU A 112 -23.09 5.43 7.74
C GLU A 112 -24.01 5.05 8.90
N GLN A 113 -23.97 3.78 9.34
CA GLN A 113 -24.78 3.31 10.47
C GLN A 113 -24.43 3.96 11.80
N ALA A 114 -23.18 4.38 11.98
CA ALA A 114 -22.72 5.14 13.13
C ALA A 114 -23.06 6.65 13.04
N GLY A 115 -23.65 7.09 11.93
CA GLY A 115 -24.01 8.48 11.69
C GLY A 115 -22.81 9.40 11.46
N LEU A 116 -21.74 8.87 10.84
CA LEU A 116 -20.68 9.71 10.30
C LEU A 116 -21.20 10.45 9.06
N GLU A 117 -20.66 11.62 8.80
CA GLU A 117 -21.06 12.46 7.68
C GLU A 117 -19.83 13.00 6.92
N GLU A 118 -20.03 13.35 5.65
CA GLU A 118 -19.01 14.07 4.88
C GLU A 118 -18.67 15.41 5.55
N GLY A 119 -17.39 15.71 5.63
CA GLY A 119 -16.87 16.87 6.34
C GLY A 119 -16.58 16.65 7.82
N ASP A 120 -16.91 15.49 8.40
CA ASP A 120 -16.44 15.10 9.73
C ASP A 120 -14.92 14.84 9.70
N CYS A 121 -14.23 15.06 10.83
CA CYS A 121 -12.80 14.80 10.97
C CYS A 121 -12.54 13.73 12.03
N ILE A 122 -11.81 12.67 11.67
CA ILE A 122 -11.36 11.63 12.60
C ILE A 122 -10.11 12.14 13.31
N GLN A 123 -10.24 12.49 14.58
CA GLN A 123 -9.16 13.07 15.41
C GLN A 123 -8.28 12.00 16.05
N SER A 124 -8.85 10.85 16.42
CA SER A 124 -8.08 9.73 16.97
C SER A 124 -8.67 8.38 16.56
N ILE A 125 -7.83 7.35 16.54
CA ILE A 125 -8.17 5.96 16.26
C ILE A 125 -7.64 5.12 17.41
N ASP A 126 -8.52 4.37 18.09
CA ASP A 126 -8.21 3.55 19.27
C ASP A 126 -7.43 4.34 20.35
N GLY A 127 -7.80 5.60 20.55
CA GLY A 127 -7.17 6.50 21.52
C GLY A 127 -5.85 7.12 21.04
N VAL A 128 -5.36 6.79 19.86
CA VAL A 128 -4.14 7.36 19.29
C VAL A 128 -4.51 8.55 18.40
N PRO A 129 -4.01 9.78 18.69
CA PRO A 129 -4.27 10.94 17.84
C PRO A 129 -3.76 10.73 16.41
N VAL A 130 -4.56 11.18 15.43
CA VAL A 130 -4.18 11.14 14.01
C VAL A 130 -3.21 12.29 13.73
N THR A 131 -1.97 11.94 13.38
CA THR A 131 -0.89 12.87 13.08
C THR A 131 -0.13 12.54 11.80
N ALA A 132 -0.36 11.35 11.24
CA ALA A 132 0.34 10.84 10.06
C ALA A 132 -0.62 10.04 9.16
N SER A 133 -0.41 10.11 7.86
CA SER A 133 -1.28 9.46 6.85
C SER A 133 -1.30 7.93 6.94
N GLU A 134 -0.22 7.32 7.40
CA GLU A 134 -0.09 5.86 7.56
C GLU A 134 -1.10 5.30 8.57
N GLN A 135 -1.57 6.13 9.52
CA GLN A 135 -2.58 5.73 10.50
C GLN A 135 -3.96 5.41 9.87
N SER A 136 -4.17 5.80 8.61
CA SER A 136 -5.37 5.42 7.85
C SER A 136 -5.57 3.91 7.74
N SER A 137 -4.49 3.14 7.75
CA SER A 137 -4.54 1.67 7.73
C SER A 137 -5.31 1.08 8.92
N ALA A 138 -5.38 1.79 10.05
CA ALA A 138 -6.14 1.38 11.21
C ALA A 138 -7.68 1.48 11.02
N LEU A 139 -8.18 2.14 9.98
CA LEU A 139 -9.60 2.16 9.63
C LEU A 139 -10.04 0.86 8.92
N THR A 140 -9.11 0.11 8.37
CA THR A 140 -9.29 -1.24 7.82
C THR A 140 -8.80 -2.30 8.81
N GLY A 141 -9.06 -3.57 8.54
CA GLY A 141 -8.55 -4.65 9.39
C GLY A 141 -9.36 -5.94 9.27
N GLN A 142 -9.29 -6.80 10.29
CA GLN A 142 -9.98 -8.07 10.28
C GLN A 142 -11.50 -7.87 10.38
N GLU A 143 -12.27 -8.64 9.60
CA GLU A 143 -13.74 -8.65 9.67
C GLU A 143 -14.23 -8.99 11.09
N GLY A 144 -15.20 -8.21 11.58
CA GLY A 144 -15.72 -8.34 12.94
C GLY A 144 -14.89 -7.67 14.03
N SER A 145 -13.68 -7.16 13.72
CA SER A 145 -12.90 -6.39 14.69
C SER A 145 -13.52 -5.02 14.93
N ARG A 146 -13.28 -4.45 16.12
CA ARG A 146 -13.78 -3.12 16.49
C ARG A 146 -12.69 -2.06 16.32
N VAL A 147 -13.13 -0.84 16.10
CA VAL A 147 -12.29 0.36 16.14
C VAL A 147 -13.06 1.46 16.86
N THR A 148 -12.38 2.18 17.73
CA THR A 148 -12.95 3.35 18.43
C THR A 148 -12.38 4.62 17.83
N LEU A 149 -13.26 5.52 17.42
CA LEU A 149 -12.91 6.79 16.77
C LEU A 149 -13.35 7.95 17.63
N THR A 150 -12.48 8.96 17.78
CA THR A 150 -12.89 10.28 18.23
C THR A 150 -13.10 11.15 16.98
N VAL A 151 -14.30 11.69 16.81
CA VAL A 151 -14.70 12.39 15.59
C VAL A 151 -15.21 13.80 15.92
N LEU A 152 -14.65 14.78 15.25
CA LEU A 152 -15.14 16.16 15.25
C LEU A 152 -16.18 16.33 14.13
N SER A 153 -17.39 16.71 14.48
CA SER A 153 -18.43 16.98 13.49
C SER A 153 -18.14 18.26 12.71
N GLY A 154 -18.07 18.15 11.39
CA GLY A 154 -17.89 19.29 10.50
C GLY A 154 -19.07 20.26 10.51
N LYS A 155 -20.28 19.79 10.87
CA LYS A 155 -21.49 20.63 10.91
C LYS A 155 -21.67 21.37 12.24
N THR A 156 -21.39 20.70 13.35
CA THR A 156 -21.71 21.23 14.69
C THR A 156 -20.48 21.68 15.47
N GLY A 157 -19.27 21.27 15.06
CA GLY A 157 -18.03 21.50 15.79
C GLY A 157 -17.93 20.72 17.11
N THR A 158 -18.82 19.74 17.34
CA THR A 158 -18.79 18.92 18.55
C THR A 158 -17.98 17.64 18.32
N THR A 159 -17.24 17.23 19.33
CA THR A 159 -16.49 15.97 19.33
C THR A 159 -17.32 14.86 19.96
N ARG A 160 -17.31 13.67 19.35
CA ARG A 160 -17.97 12.47 19.84
C ARG A 160 -17.08 11.25 19.70
N GLU A 161 -17.25 10.27 20.58
CA GLU A 161 -16.57 8.96 20.47
C GLU A 161 -17.55 7.93 19.91
N LEU A 162 -17.07 7.12 18.95
CA LEU A 162 -17.85 6.10 18.27
C LEU A 162 -17.04 4.81 18.19
N THR A 163 -17.67 3.68 18.50
CA THR A 163 -17.09 2.35 18.30
C THR A 163 -17.79 1.68 17.13
N LEU A 164 -17.03 1.37 16.07
CA LEU A 164 -17.52 0.71 14.86
C LEU A 164 -16.97 -0.70 14.75
N THR A 165 -17.74 -1.58 14.12
CA THR A 165 -17.26 -2.93 13.77
C THR A 165 -16.91 -2.97 12.31
N ARG A 166 -15.66 -3.37 11.99
CA ARG A 166 -15.20 -3.50 10.60
C ARG A 166 -15.92 -4.63 9.91
N ARG A 167 -16.38 -4.39 8.70
CA ARG A 167 -16.98 -5.40 7.84
C ARG A 167 -16.59 -5.18 6.38
N LYS A 168 -16.95 -6.11 5.54
CA LYS A 168 -16.82 -5.97 4.08
C LYS A 168 -17.61 -4.75 3.60
N VAL A 169 -16.97 -3.88 2.85
CA VAL A 169 -17.53 -2.63 2.32
C VAL A 169 -17.20 -2.49 0.84
#